data_30a81a8ad9d8090415a6f482a767daed
#
_entry.id   30a81a8ad9d8090415a6f482a767daed
#
_cell.length_a   1.000
_cell.length_b   1.000
_cell.length_c   1.000
_cell.angle_alpha   90.00
_cell.angle_beta   90.00
_cell.angle_gamma   90.00
#
_symmetry.space_group_name_H-M   'P 1'
#
loop_
_entity.id
_entity.type
_entity.pdbx_description
1 polymer ?
#
loop_
_entity_poly.entity_id
_entity_poly.type
_entity_poly.pdbx_seq_one_letter_code
_entity_poly.pdbx_strand_id
1 'polypeptide(L)'
;MRRLEFVDCDGNVDEQKKVSVDQKHAEAYHDGILGALMELAKGKAVKIKDGRSDHELKFRTASLGPVQRCGHCYVRLVLKLFREENLLTAAPDKLGDCVAKLMEFDEQVHARFPPTTRGGKKQKSIEIASYEAAKNIIKKLFDYEKFGAGQGVKFHKGDPGVAYIEWLCLPDWSAWHYIRALDVDACAYCNADAVFALCVSQKVPGKDTTFAEELAEEDNDDGSVKSTQVDGTHKRSPLDHFYGHSKYPCLGLSLYNLVPACTRCNTNMKGAKEQDAKQHVHPYRESFDDGMHFRAVFEDYASLMLSKDNPEVTLVLKEKYCADKGLPIRAKASADFFHLEEVYNQTYKHETVDVIRRIIGFPNSYWEDLRERYPGINELVLNRMLVGCSLDRKKINRERFSKMTCDLYDQLRVSTDNIMLEAALRRANGAGFGMG
;
A
#
# COMPACT_ATOMS: atom_id res chain seq x y z
N MET A 1 -8.31 5.27 -3.38
CA MET A 1 -7.84 4.18 -3.77
C MET A 1 -7.88 3.95 -5.27
N ARG A 2 -7.02 4.69 -5.90
CA ARG A 2 -6.63 4.47 -7.27
C ARG A 2 -5.50 3.43 -7.30
N ARG A 3 -5.24 2.82 -8.45
CA ARG A 3 -4.10 1.91 -8.61
C ARG A 3 -2.80 2.63 -8.19
N LEU A 4 -1.95 1.94 -7.45
CA LEU A 4 -0.63 2.45 -7.09
C LEU A 4 0.29 2.37 -8.31
N GLU A 5 0.86 3.51 -8.68
CA GLU A 5 1.77 3.66 -9.82
C GLU A 5 2.89 4.62 -9.43
N PHE A 6 4.04 4.50 -10.08
CA PHE A 6 5.05 5.54 -10.02
C PHE A 6 4.61 6.68 -10.96
N VAL A 7 4.51 7.88 -10.42
CA VAL A 7 3.94 9.03 -11.14
C VAL A 7 4.85 10.24 -11.06
N ASP A 8 4.76 11.11 -12.06
CA ASP A 8 5.39 12.42 -12.09
C ASP A 8 4.63 13.43 -11.22
N CYS A 9 5.10 14.70 -11.19
CA CYS A 9 4.47 15.78 -10.44
C CYS A 9 3.03 16.09 -10.88
N ASP A 10 2.67 15.75 -12.13
CA ASP A 10 1.34 15.97 -12.70
C ASP A 10 0.41 14.77 -12.47
N GLY A 11 0.93 13.67 -11.94
CA GLY A 11 0.18 12.44 -11.67
C GLY A 11 0.06 11.51 -12.88
N ASN A 12 0.90 11.69 -13.91
CA ASN A 12 0.98 10.74 -15.03
C ASN A 12 1.97 9.62 -14.69
N VAL A 13 1.76 8.44 -15.27
CA VAL A 13 2.63 7.28 -15.04
C VAL A 13 4.05 7.58 -15.52
N ASP A 14 5.02 7.35 -14.64
CA ASP A 14 6.45 7.52 -14.88
C ASP A 14 7.15 6.15 -14.93
N GLU A 15 7.24 5.60 -16.13
CA GLU A 15 7.90 4.30 -16.35
C GLU A 15 9.41 4.35 -16.08
N GLN A 16 10.09 5.49 -16.25
CA GLN A 16 11.52 5.60 -15.96
C GLN A 16 11.76 5.53 -14.44
N LYS A 17 10.95 6.23 -13.66
CA LYS A 17 10.97 6.17 -12.20
C LYS A 17 10.72 4.74 -11.71
N LYS A 18 9.73 4.04 -12.30
CA LYS A 18 9.46 2.63 -12.00
C LYS A 18 10.66 1.74 -12.27
N VAL A 19 11.26 1.85 -13.46
CA VAL A 19 12.45 1.07 -13.85
C VAL A 19 13.60 1.33 -12.89
N SER A 20 13.85 2.59 -12.53
CA SER A 20 14.89 2.95 -11.56
C SER A 20 14.66 2.34 -10.18
N VAL A 21 13.41 2.34 -9.69
CA VAL A 21 13.04 1.73 -8.41
C VAL A 21 13.21 0.22 -8.43
N ASP A 22 12.74 -0.45 -9.49
CA ASP A 22 12.88 -1.89 -9.67
C ASP A 22 14.36 -2.30 -9.74
N GLN A 23 15.18 -1.53 -10.45
CA GLN A 23 16.60 -1.76 -10.57
C GLN A 23 17.32 -1.62 -9.22
N LYS A 24 17.10 -0.52 -8.49
CA LYS A 24 17.70 -0.33 -7.15
C LYS A 24 17.34 -1.47 -6.20
N HIS A 25 16.10 -1.93 -6.24
CA HIS A 25 15.67 -3.03 -5.39
C HIS A 25 16.31 -4.36 -5.80
N ALA A 26 16.40 -4.63 -7.09
CA ALA A 26 17.08 -5.83 -7.59
C ALA A 26 18.58 -5.80 -7.24
N GLU A 27 19.28 -4.69 -7.44
CA GLU A 27 20.69 -4.53 -7.08
C GLU A 27 20.94 -4.78 -5.58
N ALA A 28 20.01 -4.32 -4.73
CA ALA A 28 20.12 -4.49 -3.28
C ALA A 28 19.98 -5.95 -2.81
N TYR A 29 19.22 -6.79 -3.51
CA TYR A 29 18.80 -8.09 -2.97
C TYR A 29 19.01 -9.29 -3.90
N HIS A 30 18.96 -9.11 -5.22
CA HIS A 30 18.86 -10.22 -6.17
C HIS A 30 20.02 -11.22 -6.03
N ASP A 31 21.26 -10.78 -6.17
CA ASP A 31 22.43 -11.67 -6.21
C ASP A 31 22.68 -12.32 -4.85
N GLY A 32 22.43 -11.58 -3.77
CA GLY A 32 22.55 -12.09 -2.40
C GLY A 32 21.57 -13.23 -2.15
N ILE A 33 20.32 -13.05 -2.48
CA ILE A 33 19.25 -14.03 -2.31
C ILE A 33 19.44 -15.21 -3.27
N LEU A 34 19.71 -14.96 -4.55
CA LEU A 34 19.93 -16.01 -5.55
C LEU A 34 21.07 -16.92 -5.15
N GLY A 35 22.22 -16.35 -4.74
CA GLY A 35 23.38 -17.12 -4.29
C GLY A 35 23.05 -18.04 -3.10
N ALA A 36 22.36 -17.52 -2.10
CA ALA A 36 21.92 -18.29 -0.94
C ALA A 36 20.92 -19.40 -1.32
N LEU A 37 19.90 -19.11 -2.14
CA LEU A 37 18.93 -20.09 -2.62
C LEU A 37 19.61 -21.24 -3.40
N MET A 38 20.61 -20.91 -4.22
CA MET A 38 21.37 -21.92 -4.98
C MET A 38 22.13 -22.90 -4.08
N GLU A 39 22.76 -22.41 -3.01
CA GLU A 39 23.47 -23.30 -2.06
C GLU A 39 22.48 -24.11 -1.20
N LEU A 40 21.41 -23.49 -0.71
CA LEU A 40 20.34 -24.19 0.01
C LEU A 40 19.66 -25.27 -0.86
N ALA A 41 19.43 -25.00 -2.14
CA ALA A 41 18.88 -25.97 -3.09
C ALA A 41 19.81 -27.16 -3.40
N LYS A 42 21.11 -27.02 -3.17
CA LYS A 42 22.10 -28.13 -3.20
C LYS A 42 22.18 -28.89 -1.87
N GLY A 43 21.38 -28.49 -0.86
CA GLY A 43 21.43 -29.05 0.49
C GLY A 43 22.59 -28.55 1.35
N LYS A 44 23.28 -27.49 0.92
CA LYS A 44 24.37 -26.87 1.68
C LYS A 44 23.85 -25.86 2.69
N ALA A 45 24.59 -25.63 3.77
CA ALA A 45 24.31 -24.60 4.74
C ALA A 45 24.71 -23.22 4.20
N VAL A 46 23.96 -22.19 4.60
CA VAL A 46 24.29 -20.80 4.39
C VAL A 46 24.29 -20.09 5.75
N LYS A 47 25.34 -19.37 6.09
CA LYS A 47 25.39 -18.55 7.31
C LYS A 47 24.84 -17.17 7.04
N ILE A 48 24.17 -16.58 8.03
CA ILE A 48 23.80 -15.17 8.03
C ILE A 48 24.73 -14.44 8.97
N LYS A 49 25.44 -13.44 8.48
CA LYS A 49 26.21 -12.49 9.28
C LYS A 49 25.37 -11.22 9.46
N ASP A 50 25.00 -10.91 10.68
CA ASP A 50 24.12 -9.79 11.04
C ASP A 50 24.81 -8.76 11.94
N GLY A 51 26.14 -8.75 11.98
CA GLY A 51 26.94 -7.85 12.83
C GLY A 51 26.79 -8.07 14.34
N ARG A 52 25.73 -8.74 14.81
CA ARG A 52 25.45 -9.02 16.24
C ARG A 52 25.45 -10.51 16.58
N SER A 53 25.15 -11.37 15.64
CA SER A 53 25.14 -12.82 15.84
C SER A 53 25.20 -13.56 14.50
N ASP A 54 26.03 -14.59 14.42
CA ASP A 54 26.07 -15.48 13.28
C ASP A 54 24.95 -16.52 13.38
N HIS A 55 24.03 -16.52 12.43
CA HIS A 55 23.00 -17.55 12.32
C HIS A 55 23.31 -18.49 11.17
N GLU A 56 23.24 -19.79 11.42
CA GLU A 56 23.39 -20.79 10.36
C GLU A 56 22.01 -21.21 9.84
N LEU A 57 21.74 -20.93 8.56
CA LEU A 57 20.61 -21.49 7.84
C LEU A 57 21.01 -22.88 7.33
N LYS A 58 20.58 -23.91 8.03
CA LYS A 58 20.94 -25.28 7.69
C LYS A 58 19.71 -26.18 7.70
N PHE A 59 19.50 -26.89 6.60
CA PHE A 59 18.78 -28.15 6.67
C PHE A 59 19.71 -29.15 7.35
N ARG A 60 19.33 -29.71 8.51
CA ARG A 60 20.10 -30.78 9.14
C ARG A 60 20.26 -31.93 8.13
N THR A 61 21.45 -32.06 7.58
CA THR A 61 21.80 -33.06 6.57
C THR A 61 22.29 -34.37 7.17
N ALA A 62 22.19 -34.54 8.49
CA ALA A 62 22.54 -35.79 9.11
C ALA A 62 21.53 -36.85 8.64
N SER A 63 21.94 -37.68 7.69
CA SER A 63 21.21 -38.76 7.05
C SER A 63 19.88 -38.35 6.40
N LEU A 64 19.97 -37.97 5.13
CA LEU A 64 18.83 -37.67 4.24
C LEU A 64 17.91 -38.91 4.07
N GLY A 65 17.04 -39.15 5.04
CA GLY A 65 15.86 -39.99 4.85
C GLY A 65 14.84 -39.29 3.95
N PRO A 66 13.81 -40.00 3.47
CA PRO A 66 12.72 -39.43 2.65
C PRO A 66 12.03 -38.19 3.26
N VAL A 67 12.22 -37.98 4.55
CA VAL A 67 11.65 -36.96 5.41
C VAL A 67 12.09 -35.52 5.08
N GLN A 68 13.35 -35.30 4.64
CA GLN A 68 13.88 -33.96 4.36
C GLN A 68 13.53 -33.45 2.96
N ARG A 69 12.87 -34.31 2.16
CA ARG A 69 12.56 -33.98 0.76
C ARG A 69 11.56 -32.83 0.62
N CYS A 70 10.57 -32.71 1.54
CA CYS A 70 9.56 -31.64 1.42
C CYS A 70 10.15 -30.24 1.59
N GLY A 71 10.95 -30.01 2.62
CA GLY A 71 11.61 -28.71 2.80
C GLY A 71 12.56 -28.36 1.65
N HIS A 72 13.30 -29.36 1.17
CA HIS A 72 14.20 -29.19 0.02
C HIS A 72 13.44 -28.92 -1.28
N CYS A 73 12.31 -29.61 -1.52
CA CYS A 73 11.44 -29.36 -2.66
C CYS A 73 10.87 -27.93 -2.63
N TYR A 74 10.48 -27.45 -1.45
CA TYR A 74 10.01 -26.07 -1.27
C TYR A 74 11.09 -25.05 -1.65
N VAL A 75 12.33 -25.20 -1.16
CA VAL A 75 13.43 -24.30 -1.52
C VAL A 75 13.72 -24.32 -3.02
N ARG A 76 13.65 -25.51 -3.65
CA ARG A 76 13.79 -25.61 -5.12
C ARG A 76 12.66 -24.93 -5.86
N LEU A 77 11.44 -25.06 -5.37
CA LEU A 77 10.30 -24.30 -5.93
C LEU A 77 10.52 -22.81 -5.83
N VAL A 78 10.92 -22.30 -4.66
CA VAL A 78 11.20 -20.87 -4.46
C VAL A 78 12.34 -20.41 -5.39
N LEU A 79 13.44 -21.19 -5.49
CA LEU A 79 14.54 -20.88 -6.44
C LEU A 79 14.05 -20.83 -7.88
N LYS A 80 13.21 -21.75 -8.29
CA LYS A 80 12.61 -21.77 -9.64
C LYS A 80 11.79 -20.50 -9.89
N LEU A 81 10.87 -20.16 -8.98
CA LEU A 81 10.02 -18.96 -9.09
C LEU A 81 10.87 -17.69 -9.09
N PHE A 82 11.91 -17.63 -8.26
CA PHE A 82 12.82 -16.49 -8.19
C PHE A 82 13.57 -16.26 -9.52
N ARG A 83 13.99 -17.33 -10.19
CA ARG A 83 14.68 -17.24 -11.49
C ARG A 83 13.75 -16.91 -12.66
N GLU A 84 12.55 -17.50 -12.65
CA GLU A 84 11.60 -17.36 -13.78
C GLU A 84 10.91 -15.99 -13.75
N GLU A 85 10.52 -15.50 -12.56
CA GLU A 85 9.64 -14.34 -12.43
C GLU A 85 10.30 -13.15 -11.71
N ASN A 86 11.53 -13.28 -11.20
CA ASN A 86 12.18 -12.28 -10.35
C ASN A 86 11.25 -11.78 -9.22
N LEU A 87 11.02 -12.61 -8.21
CA LEU A 87 10.04 -12.34 -7.13
C LEU A 87 10.19 -10.97 -6.45
N LEU A 88 11.36 -10.31 -6.54
CA LEU A 88 11.59 -8.99 -5.94
C LEU A 88 10.79 -7.89 -6.65
N THR A 89 10.69 -7.98 -7.98
CA THR A 89 10.09 -6.94 -8.84
C THR A 89 9.01 -7.50 -9.78
N ALA A 90 8.57 -8.75 -9.54
CA ALA A 90 7.53 -9.38 -10.32
C ALA A 90 6.23 -8.56 -10.29
N ALA A 91 5.64 -8.34 -11.47
CA ALA A 91 4.36 -7.65 -11.60
C ALA A 91 3.24 -8.36 -10.81
N PRO A 92 2.19 -7.66 -10.38
CA PRO A 92 1.12 -8.23 -9.53
C PRO A 92 0.50 -9.52 -10.07
N ASP A 93 0.27 -9.62 -11.39
CA ASP A 93 -0.30 -10.82 -12.01
C ASP A 93 0.66 -12.00 -11.88
N LYS A 94 1.97 -11.77 -12.09
CA LYS A 94 3.01 -12.79 -11.92
C LYS A 94 3.15 -13.24 -10.46
N LEU A 95 3.01 -12.31 -9.51
CA LEU A 95 2.94 -12.67 -8.08
C LEU A 95 1.74 -13.55 -7.78
N GLY A 96 0.57 -13.27 -8.38
CA GLY A 96 -0.62 -14.10 -8.27
C GLY A 96 -0.40 -15.52 -8.78
N ASP A 97 0.28 -15.69 -9.93
CA ASP A 97 0.67 -16.99 -10.48
C ASP A 97 1.65 -17.73 -9.57
N CYS A 98 2.62 -17.01 -8.98
CA CYS A 98 3.55 -17.59 -8.01
C CYS A 98 2.81 -18.08 -6.75
N VAL A 99 1.89 -17.26 -6.23
CA VAL A 99 1.05 -17.64 -5.08
C VAL A 99 0.24 -18.89 -5.37
N ALA A 100 -0.36 -19.02 -6.55
CA ALA A 100 -1.11 -20.20 -6.94
C ALA A 100 -0.24 -21.47 -6.91
N LYS A 101 0.99 -21.40 -7.45
CA LYS A 101 1.96 -22.53 -7.41
C LYS A 101 2.40 -22.85 -5.98
N LEU A 102 2.57 -21.86 -5.11
CA LEU A 102 2.92 -22.06 -3.71
C LEU A 102 1.76 -22.66 -2.92
N MET A 103 0.52 -22.27 -3.19
CA MET A 103 -0.69 -22.85 -2.59
C MET A 103 -0.85 -24.29 -3.00
N GLU A 104 -0.74 -24.61 -4.27
CA GLU A 104 -0.81 -25.98 -4.78
C GLU A 104 0.23 -26.88 -4.10
N PHE A 105 1.45 -26.39 -3.95
CA PHE A 105 2.51 -27.12 -3.24
C PHE A 105 2.16 -27.36 -1.76
N ASP A 106 1.66 -26.33 -1.07
CA ASP A 106 1.25 -26.39 0.34
C ASP A 106 0.12 -27.43 0.53
N GLU A 107 -0.90 -27.41 -0.34
CA GLU A 107 -2.00 -28.38 -0.35
C GLU A 107 -1.50 -29.82 -0.59
N GLN A 108 -0.63 -30.02 -1.56
CA GLN A 108 -0.03 -31.34 -1.86
C GLN A 108 0.77 -31.89 -0.68
N VAL A 109 1.55 -31.02 0.02
CA VAL A 109 2.31 -31.42 1.21
C VAL A 109 1.38 -31.84 2.34
N HIS A 110 0.35 -31.04 2.63
CA HIS A 110 -0.59 -31.35 3.71
C HIS A 110 -1.49 -32.55 3.41
N ALA A 111 -1.92 -32.74 2.17
CA ALA A 111 -2.69 -33.90 1.76
C ALA A 111 -1.87 -35.18 1.84
N ARG A 112 -0.58 -35.14 1.48
CA ARG A 112 0.30 -36.32 1.50
C ARG A 112 0.79 -36.71 2.90
N PHE A 113 0.91 -35.73 3.80
CA PHE A 113 1.46 -35.91 5.14
C PHE A 113 0.51 -35.34 6.20
N PRO A 114 -0.70 -35.93 6.37
CA PRO A 114 -1.65 -35.43 7.35
C PRO A 114 -1.11 -35.59 8.79
N PRO A 115 -1.54 -34.73 9.72
CA PRO A 115 -1.14 -34.86 11.11
C PRO A 115 -1.62 -36.19 11.70
N THR A 116 -0.77 -36.87 12.48
CA THR A 116 -1.11 -38.09 13.19
C THR A 116 -1.55 -37.77 14.61
N THR A 117 -2.44 -38.60 15.17
CA THR A 117 -2.86 -38.44 16.58
C THR A 117 -2.13 -39.49 17.41
N ARG A 118 -1.31 -39.06 18.39
CA ARG A 118 -0.63 -39.96 19.33
C ARG A 118 -0.91 -39.46 20.76
N GLY A 119 -1.44 -40.35 21.60
CA GLY A 119 -1.76 -39.99 22.99
C GLY A 119 -2.79 -38.88 23.13
N GLY A 120 -3.79 -38.80 22.24
CA GLY A 120 -4.82 -37.75 22.22
C GLY A 120 -4.35 -36.37 21.74
N LYS A 121 -3.08 -36.21 21.38
CA LYS A 121 -2.52 -34.94 20.83
C LYS A 121 -2.20 -35.07 19.34
N LYS A 122 -2.61 -34.08 18.53
CA LYS A 122 -2.19 -33.97 17.13
C LYS A 122 -0.67 -33.74 17.07
N GLN A 123 0.05 -34.64 16.42
CA GLN A 123 1.49 -34.50 16.14
C GLN A 123 1.67 -34.20 14.65
N LYS A 124 2.48 -33.17 14.35
CA LYS A 124 2.91 -32.91 12.98
C LYS A 124 3.84 -34.00 12.51
N SER A 125 3.70 -34.41 11.25
CA SER A 125 4.66 -35.35 10.65
C SER A 125 6.04 -34.67 10.53
N ILE A 126 7.10 -35.47 10.40
CA ILE A 126 8.48 -34.98 10.27
C ILE A 126 8.62 -34.21 8.94
N GLU A 127 7.86 -34.59 7.91
CA GLU A 127 7.82 -33.93 6.61
C GLU A 127 7.24 -32.52 6.73
N ILE A 128 6.15 -32.36 7.46
CA ILE A 128 5.55 -31.04 7.75
C ILE A 128 6.54 -30.19 8.57
N ALA A 129 7.21 -30.76 9.57
CA ALA A 129 8.21 -30.03 10.34
C ALA A 129 9.40 -29.56 9.46
N SER A 130 9.84 -30.40 8.52
CA SER A 130 10.87 -30.03 7.53
C SER A 130 10.42 -28.92 6.59
N TYR A 131 9.17 -28.97 6.13
CA TYR A 131 8.56 -27.94 5.30
C TYR A 131 8.47 -26.59 6.03
N GLU A 132 7.99 -26.59 7.28
CA GLU A 132 7.93 -25.39 8.11
C GLU A 132 9.31 -24.81 8.42
N ALA A 133 10.31 -25.68 8.67
CA ALA A 133 11.69 -25.25 8.84
C ALA A 133 12.23 -24.55 7.57
N ALA A 134 11.89 -25.07 6.39
CA ALA A 134 12.26 -24.45 5.12
C ALA A 134 11.57 -23.08 4.93
N LYS A 135 10.28 -22.95 5.26
CA LYS A 135 9.57 -21.66 5.25
C LYS A 135 10.24 -20.66 6.18
N ASN A 136 10.67 -21.06 7.37
CA ASN A 136 11.38 -20.18 8.30
C ASN A 136 12.76 -19.76 7.79
N ILE A 137 13.48 -20.62 7.09
CA ILE A 137 14.74 -20.29 6.43
C ILE A 137 14.51 -19.24 5.33
N ILE A 138 13.51 -19.47 4.48
CA ILE A 138 13.13 -18.52 3.42
C ILE A 138 12.69 -17.18 4.02
N LYS A 139 11.92 -17.18 5.12
CA LYS A 139 11.52 -15.96 5.82
C LYS A 139 12.72 -15.11 6.28
N LYS A 140 13.78 -15.77 6.79
CA LYS A 140 15.02 -15.07 7.20
C LYS A 140 15.84 -14.57 6.01
N LEU A 141 15.72 -15.22 4.86
CA LEU A 141 16.39 -14.80 3.64
C LEU A 141 15.67 -13.62 2.95
N PHE A 142 14.33 -13.59 3.01
CA PHE A 142 13.51 -12.50 2.48
C PHE A 142 13.02 -11.58 3.61
N ASP A 143 13.96 -11.17 4.47
CA ASP A 143 13.64 -10.44 5.70
C ASP A 143 13.25 -8.98 5.40
N TYR A 144 11.94 -8.72 5.49
CA TYR A 144 11.37 -7.38 5.31
C TYR A 144 11.89 -6.35 6.32
N GLU A 145 12.24 -6.76 7.56
CA GLU A 145 12.74 -5.83 8.58
C GLU A 145 14.08 -5.22 8.14
N LYS A 146 14.88 -5.98 7.40
CA LYS A 146 16.14 -5.51 6.82
C LYS A 146 15.92 -4.42 5.78
N PHE A 147 14.91 -4.59 4.91
CA PHE A 147 14.48 -3.53 3.99
C PHE A 147 13.98 -2.29 4.74
N GLY A 148 13.20 -2.50 5.81
CA GLY A 148 12.76 -1.45 6.71
C GLY A 148 13.91 -0.65 7.33
N ALA A 149 15.00 -1.34 7.65
CA ALA A 149 16.21 -0.77 8.25
C ALA A 149 17.23 -0.24 7.21
N GLY A 150 16.92 -0.25 5.92
CA GLY A 150 17.84 0.20 4.87
C GLY A 150 19.04 -0.72 4.71
N GLN A 151 18.84 -2.03 4.74
CA GLN A 151 19.91 -3.01 4.56
C GLN A 151 19.66 -3.85 3.30
N GLY A 152 20.69 -3.98 2.46
CA GLY A 152 20.75 -4.91 1.35
C GLY A 152 21.53 -6.17 1.71
N VAL A 153 21.52 -7.17 0.84
CA VAL A 153 22.17 -8.45 1.10
C VAL A 153 23.26 -8.77 0.07
N LYS A 154 24.42 -9.18 0.54
CA LYS A 154 25.54 -9.64 -0.28
C LYS A 154 25.83 -11.11 0.00
N PHE A 155 26.02 -11.88 -1.07
CA PHE A 155 26.41 -13.28 -0.98
C PHE A 155 27.93 -13.44 -1.09
N HIS A 156 28.47 -14.31 -0.22
CA HIS A 156 29.90 -14.66 -0.21
C HIS A 156 30.07 -16.18 -0.31
N LYS A 157 30.92 -16.62 -1.21
CA LYS A 157 31.41 -18.00 -1.22
C LYS A 157 32.52 -18.10 -0.17
N GLY A 158 32.23 -18.74 0.96
CA GLY A 158 33.22 -18.95 2.01
C GLY A 158 34.32 -19.94 1.60
N ASP A 159 35.53 -19.69 2.04
CA ASP A 159 36.70 -20.58 1.89
C ASP A 159 37.06 -21.19 3.28
N PRO A 160 37.24 -22.48 3.44
CA PRO A 160 36.76 -23.61 2.65
C PRO A 160 35.37 -24.10 3.11
N GLY A 161 34.31 -23.80 2.34
CA GLY A 161 33.14 -24.67 2.34
C GLY A 161 31.81 -24.15 2.85
N VAL A 162 31.69 -23.07 3.62
CA VAL A 162 30.38 -22.57 4.05
C VAL A 162 30.10 -21.18 3.47
N ALA A 163 29.13 -21.11 2.54
CA ALA A 163 28.65 -19.84 2.00
C ALA A 163 27.95 -19.03 3.09
N TYR A 164 28.04 -17.71 2.98
CA TYR A 164 27.30 -16.81 3.88
C TYR A 164 26.70 -15.62 3.14
N ILE A 165 25.64 -15.07 3.71
CA ILE A 165 25.11 -13.76 3.36
C ILE A 165 25.44 -12.75 4.43
N GLU A 166 25.63 -11.50 4.02
CA GLU A 166 25.91 -10.37 4.86
C GLU A 166 24.91 -9.27 4.56
N TRP A 167 24.28 -8.74 5.63
CA TRP A 167 23.42 -7.59 5.52
C TRP A 167 24.23 -6.30 5.64
N LEU A 168 24.16 -5.47 4.61
CA LEU A 168 24.93 -4.24 4.49
C LEU A 168 24.00 -3.02 4.52
N CYS A 169 24.44 -1.95 5.17
CA CYS A 169 23.71 -0.68 5.16
C CYS A 169 23.67 -0.09 3.73
N LEU A 170 22.49 0.33 3.32
CA LEU A 170 22.24 1.05 2.07
C LEU A 170 21.76 2.46 2.42
N PRO A 171 22.54 3.51 2.17
CA PRO A 171 22.18 4.87 2.54
C PRO A 171 21.00 5.41 1.74
N ASP A 172 20.84 4.98 0.50
CA ASP A 172 19.91 5.53 -0.49
C ASP A 172 18.78 4.59 -0.90
N TRP A 173 18.62 3.43 -0.21
CA TRP A 173 17.55 2.48 -0.50
C TRP A 173 17.00 1.80 0.76
N SER A 174 15.68 1.98 0.98
CA SER A 174 14.94 1.40 2.09
C SER A 174 13.43 1.48 1.83
N ALA A 175 12.64 0.90 2.71
CA ALA A 175 11.19 1.05 2.67
C ALA A 175 10.71 2.53 2.77
N TRP A 176 11.49 3.41 3.40
CA TRP A 176 11.24 4.84 3.42
C TRP A 176 11.39 5.45 2.02
N HIS A 177 12.48 5.17 1.32
CA HIS A 177 12.72 5.62 -0.05
C HIS A 177 11.64 5.09 -1.01
N TYR A 178 11.19 3.84 -0.79
CA TYR A 178 10.14 3.25 -1.59
C TYR A 178 8.80 4.00 -1.47
N ILE A 179 8.36 4.33 -0.24
CA ILE A 179 7.14 5.13 -0.03
C ILE A 179 7.28 6.51 -0.68
N ARG A 180 8.43 7.16 -0.53
CA ARG A 180 8.72 8.45 -1.19
C ARG A 180 8.64 8.34 -2.71
N ALA A 181 9.16 7.26 -3.29
CA ALA A 181 9.11 7.05 -4.73
C ALA A 181 7.69 6.84 -5.26
N LEU A 182 6.80 6.24 -4.46
CA LEU A 182 5.38 6.08 -4.83
C LEU A 182 4.60 7.38 -4.77
N ASP A 183 5.08 8.39 -4.03
CA ASP A 183 4.45 9.70 -3.91
C ASP A 183 2.99 9.61 -3.46
N VAL A 184 2.76 8.89 -2.37
CA VAL A 184 1.44 8.65 -1.76
C VAL A 184 1.39 9.21 -0.35
N ASP A 185 0.32 9.97 -0.05
CA ASP A 185 0.08 10.58 1.27
C ASP A 185 -1.19 10.04 1.94
N ALA A 186 -1.95 9.21 1.24
CA ALA A 186 -3.15 8.58 1.75
C ALA A 186 -3.06 7.04 1.68
N CYS A 187 -3.64 6.37 2.67
CA CYS A 187 -3.67 4.91 2.75
C CYS A 187 -4.30 4.29 1.50
N ALA A 188 -3.57 3.36 0.86
CA ALA A 188 -4.01 2.70 -0.36
C ALA A 188 -5.32 1.89 -0.18
N TYR A 189 -5.66 1.52 1.04
CA TYR A 189 -6.88 0.75 1.34
C TYR A 189 -8.08 1.62 1.71
N CYS A 190 -7.93 2.61 2.59
CA CYS A 190 -9.07 3.41 3.06
C CYS A 190 -9.11 4.84 2.52
N ASN A 191 -8.01 5.41 2.05
CA ASN A 191 -7.87 6.82 1.65
C ASN A 191 -8.23 7.85 2.75
N ALA A 192 -8.56 7.40 3.96
CA ALA A 192 -8.96 8.27 5.07
C ALA A 192 -7.78 8.65 5.97
N ASP A 193 -6.87 7.73 6.23
CA ASP A 193 -5.68 7.95 7.05
C ASP A 193 -4.47 8.33 6.22
N ALA A 194 -3.55 9.09 6.83
CA ALA A 194 -2.29 9.45 6.20
C ALA A 194 -1.33 8.27 6.08
N VAL A 195 -0.58 8.28 5.00
CA VAL A 195 0.68 7.56 4.80
C VAL A 195 1.78 8.60 4.73
N PHE A 196 2.90 8.33 5.35
CA PHE A 196 3.99 9.28 5.43
C PHE A 196 5.37 8.62 5.33
N ALA A 197 6.35 9.37 4.86
CA ALA A 197 7.76 9.07 4.96
C ALA A 197 8.50 10.36 5.37
N LEU A 198 8.83 10.46 6.65
CA LEU A 198 9.42 11.65 7.26
C LEU A 198 10.90 11.42 7.54
N CYS A 199 11.72 12.44 7.30
CA CYS A 199 13.05 12.57 7.83
C CYS A 199 12.98 13.49 9.05
N VAL A 200 13.31 12.97 10.23
CA VAL A 200 13.34 13.74 11.47
C VAL A 200 14.79 14.07 11.76
N SER A 201 15.19 15.33 11.55
CA SER A 201 16.53 15.80 11.89
C SER A 201 16.77 15.66 13.41
N GLN A 202 17.88 15.07 13.79
CA GLN A 202 18.32 15.10 15.18
C GLN A 202 18.92 16.48 15.45
N LYS A 203 18.27 17.27 16.32
CA LYS A 203 18.89 18.51 16.83
C LYS A 203 20.17 18.11 17.55
N VAL A 204 21.31 18.46 16.97
CA VAL A 204 22.59 18.41 17.68
C VAL A 204 22.56 19.51 18.74
N PRO A 205 22.70 19.22 20.05
CA PRO A 205 22.73 20.25 21.07
C PRO A 205 23.89 21.23 20.75
N GLY A 206 23.57 22.50 20.51
CA GLY A 206 24.54 23.56 20.25
C GLY A 206 24.70 24.03 18.80
N LYS A 207 23.94 23.49 17.84
CA LYS A 207 23.82 24.08 16.50
C LYS A 207 22.37 24.53 16.28
N ASP A 208 22.16 25.83 16.27
CA ASP A 208 20.91 26.45 15.75
C ASP A 208 20.95 26.42 14.22
N THR A 209 20.62 25.24 13.63
CA THR A 209 20.34 25.19 12.19
C THR A 209 18.86 25.46 11.99
N THR A 210 18.52 26.50 11.26
CA THR A 210 17.17 26.79 10.83
C THR A 210 16.77 25.80 9.73
N PHE A 211 15.53 25.31 9.75
CA PHE A 211 14.96 24.37 8.79
C PHE A 211 15.13 24.79 7.30
N ALA A 212 15.37 26.08 7.05
CA ALA A 212 15.60 26.64 5.73
C ALA A 212 17.01 26.35 5.17
N GLU A 213 18.01 26.13 6.03
CA GLU A 213 19.39 25.83 5.61
C GLU A 213 19.58 24.35 5.21
N GLU A 214 18.70 23.46 5.71
CA GLU A 214 18.71 22.03 5.35
C GLU A 214 18.05 21.75 3.99
N LEU A 215 17.29 22.69 3.43
CA LEU A 215 16.62 22.57 2.13
C LEU A 215 17.34 23.33 1.00
N ALA A 216 18.48 23.96 1.29
CA ALA A 216 19.30 24.57 0.25
C ALA A 216 19.93 23.44 -0.59
N GLU A 217 19.32 23.14 -1.72
CA GLU A 217 19.92 22.32 -2.77
C GLU A 217 21.13 23.10 -3.32
N GLU A 218 22.33 22.71 -2.96
CA GLU A 218 23.52 23.17 -3.68
C GLU A 218 23.56 22.43 -5.02
N ASP A 219 23.13 23.11 -6.07
CA ASP A 219 23.35 22.66 -7.43
C ASP A 219 24.86 22.64 -7.70
N ASN A 220 25.38 21.51 -8.16
CA ASN A 220 26.70 21.47 -8.73
C ASN A 220 26.68 22.10 -10.12
N ASP A 221 27.78 22.74 -10.53
CA ASP A 221 27.96 23.32 -11.87
C ASP A 221 27.76 22.33 -13.03
N ASP A 222 27.66 21.02 -12.76
CA ASP A 222 27.43 19.96 -13.73
C ASP A 222 25.96 19.46 -13.78
N GLY A 223 25.04 20.09 -13.02
CA GLY A 223 23.62 19.73 -12.98
C GLY A 223 23.30 18.45 -12.18
N SER A 224 24.25 17.92 -11.42
CA SER A 224 24.01 16.78 -10.53
C SER A 224 23.64 17.27 -9.12
N VAL A 225 22.50 16.83 -8.59
CA VAL A 225 22.04 17.11 -7.22
C VAL A 225 22.92 16.37 -6.23
N LYS A 226 23.70 17.09 -5.40
CA LYS A 226 24.35 16.48 -4.24
C LYS A 226 23.28 16.06 -3.24
N SER A 227 23.11 14.76 -3.02
CA SER A 227 22.36 14.29 -1.89
C SER A 227 23.14 14.65 -0.61
N THR A 228 22.77 15.74 0.02
CA THR A 228 23.18 16.02 1.40
C THR A 228 22.65 14.90 2.26
N GLN A 229 23.53 14.10 2.86
CA GLN A 229 23.17 13.15 3.91
C GLN A 229 22.62 13.95 5.08
N VAL A 230 21.29 14.05 5.14
CA VAL A 230 20.62 14.58 6.32
C VAL A 230 20.77 13.51 7.42
N ASP A 231 21.56 13.82 8.43
CA ASP A 231 21.72 12.99 9.64
C ASP A 231 20.37 12.98 10.39
N GLY A 232 19.42 12.17 9.94
CA GLY A 232 18.06 12.14 10.47
C GLY A 232 17.54 10.71 10.65
N THR A 233 16.64 10.54 11.59
CA THR A 233 15.92 9.27 11.76
C THR A 233 14.75 9.19 10.79
N HIS A 234 14.79 8.26 9.86
CA HIS A 234 13.69 7.99 8.94
C HIS A 234 12.50 7.37 9.66
N LYS A 235 11.35 8.03 9.61
CA LYS A 235 10.05 7.54 10.12
C LYS A 235 9.11 7.35 8.95
N ARG A 236 8.35 6.27 8.96
CA ARG A 236 7.43 5.94 7.87
C ARG A 236 6.21 5.18 8.34
N SER A 237 5.16 5.23 7.55
CA SER A 237 4.01 4.35 7.68
C SER A 237 4.38 2.89 7.39
N PRO A 238 3.63 1.91 7.89
CA PRO A 238 3.84 0.51 7.57
C PRO A 238 3.62 0.25 6.06
N LEU A 239 4.34 -0.76 5.56
CA LEU A 239 4.04 -1.41 4.30
C LEU A 239 3.35 -2.74 4.62
N ASP A 240 2.12 -2.87 4.18
CA ASP A 240 1.37 -4.12 4.31
C ASP A 240 1.81 -5.13 3.25
N HIS A 241 1.88 -6.41 3.61
CA HIS A 241 2.07 -7.48 2.64
C HIS A 241 0.71 -7.94 2.12
N PHE A 242 0.34 -7.58 0.88
CA PHE A 242 -0.95 -7.99 0.30
C PHE A 242 -1.13 -9.51 0.40
N TYR A 243 -0.16 -10.29 -0.07
CA TYR A 243 -0.04 -11.72 0.25
C TYR A 243 0.80 -11.88 1.51
N GLY A 244 0.21 -12.39 2.58
CA GLY A 244 0.84 -12.46 3.90
C GLY A 244 2.19 -13.17 3.91
N HIS A 245 3.24 -12.49 4.37
CA HIS A 245 4.62 -13.03 4.40
C HIS A 245 4.80 -14.21 5.37
N SER A 246 3.89 -14.42 6.30
CA SER A 246 3.87 -15.61 7.15
C SER A 246 3.53 -16.88 6.35
N LYS A 247 2.63 -16.76 5.39
CA LYS A 247 2.19 -17.85 4.51
C LYS A 247 3.11 -17.99 3.29
N TYR A 248 3.52 -16.85 2.72
CA TYR A 248 4.36 -16.77 1.52
C TYR A 248 5.67 -16.03 1.80
N PRO A 249 6.59 -16.60 2.59
CA PRO A 249 7.77 -15.90 3.08
C PRO A 249 8.70 -15.42 1.96
N CYS A 250 8.75 -16.07 0.81
CA CYS A 250 9.53 -15.64 -0.35
C CYS A 250 9.01 -14.36 -1.03
N LEU A 251 7.83 -13.86 -0.64
CA LEU A 251 7.27 -12.59 -1.09
C LEU A 251 7.50 -11.45 -0.09
N GLY A 252 8.29 -11.69 0.97
CA GLY A 252 8.55 -10.69 2.01
C GLY A 252 9.25 -9.42 1.50
N LEU A 253 10.05 -9.53 0.44
CA LEU A 253 10.76 -8.43 -0.20
C LEU A 253 10.21 -8.07 -1.60
N SER A 254 9.08 -8.64 -2.02
CA SER A 254 8.49 -8.33 -3.32
C SER A 254 7.87 -6.93 -3.30
N LEU A 255 8.39 -5.97 -4.09
CA LEU A 255 7.94 -4.58 -4.09
C LEU A 255 6.44 -4.45 -4.32
N TYR A 256 5.92 -5.14 -5.32
CA TYR A 256 4.49 -5.09 -5.67
C TYR A 256 3.58 -5.93 -4.75
N ASN A 257 4.16 -6.54 -3.70
CA ASN A 257 3.44 -7.12 -2.57
C ASN A 257 3.39 -6.18 -1.36
N LEU A 258 4.19 -5.08 -1.37
CA LEU A 258 4.34 -4.14 -0.26
C LEU A 258 3.48 -2.89 -0.49
N VAL A 259 2.37 -2.80 0.20
CA VAL A 259 1.36 -1.75 0.02
C VAL A 259 1.47 -0.69 1.13
N PRO A 260 1.69 0.61 0.79
CA PRO A 260 1.64 1.68 1.78
C PRO A 260 0.27 1.76 2.45
N ALA A 261 0.22 1.53 3.74
CA ALA A 261 -1.03 1.44 4.48
C ALA A 261 -0.95 2.16 5.83
N CYS A 262 -2.09 2.61 6.34
CA CYS A 262 -2.16 3.10 7.72
C CYS A 262 -2.16 1.95 8.72
N THR A 263 -1.80 2.26 9.97
CA THR A 263 -1.76 1.27 11.06
C THR A 263 -3.12 0.59 11.26
N ARG A 264 -4.22 1.35 11.14
CA ARG A 264 -5.57 0.79 11.28
C ARG A 264 -5.84 -0.31 10.24
N CYS A 265 -5.59 -0.03 8.95
CA CYS A 265 -5.82 -1.02 7.91
C CYS A 265 -4.87 -2.20 8.00
N ASN A 266 -3.56 -1.93 8.21
CA ASN A 266 -2.55 -2.98 8.26
C ASN A 266 -2.69 -3.88 9.50
N THR A 267 -2.84 -3.27 10.69
CA THR A 267 -2.77 -4.01 11.95
C THR A 267 -4.13 -4.43 12.47
N ASN A 268 -5.11 -3.49 12.51
CA ASN A 268 -6.37 -3.73 13.20
C ASN A 268 -7.40 -4.41 12.29
N MET A 269 -7.53 -3.99 11.03
CA MET A 269 -8.55 -4.54 10.12
C MET A 269 -8.06 -5.82 9.46
N LYS A 270 -6.86 -5.77 8.85
CA LYS A 270 -6.26 -6.94 8.23
C LYS A 270 -5.63 -7.88 9.25
N GLY A 271 -4.64 -7.41 10.03
CA GLY A 271 -3.91 -8.27 10.96
C GLY A 271 -3.36 -9.53 10.27
N ALA A 272 -3.77 -10.70 10.74
CA ALA A 272 -3.38 -12.00 10.18
C ALA A 272 -4.33 -12.52 9.07
N LYS A 273 -5.36 -11.76 8.68
CA LYS A 273 -6.28 -12.17 7.62
C LYS A 273 -5.59 -12.14 6.26
N GLU A 274 -5.94 -13.08 5.41
CA GLU A 274 -5.35 -13.19 4.07
C GLU A 274 -6.18 -12.44 3.02
N GLN A 275 -5.51 -11.77 2.11
CA GLN A 275 -6.09 -11.23 0.89
C GLN A 275 -5.71 -12.11 -0.31
N ASP A 276 -6.58 -12.13 -1.32
CA ASP A 276 -6.35 -12.82 -2.59
C ASP A 276 -6.78 -11.90 -3.74
N ALA A 277 -5.93 -11.70 -4.72
CA ALA A 277 -6.23 -10.87 -5.90
C ALA A 277 -7.38 -11.41 -6.78
N LYS A 278 -7.82 -12.66 -6.56
CA LYS A 278 -9.03 -13.20 -7.18
C LYS A 278 -10.31 -12.70 -6.50
N GLN A 279 -10.21 -12.35 -5.23
CA GLN A 279 -11.35 -11.94 -4.39
C GLN A 279 -11.30 -10.46 -4.00
N HIS A 280 -10.12 -9.86 -3.92
CA HIS A 280 -9.91 -8.50 -3.48
C HIS A 280 -9.15 -7.69 -4.53
N VAL A 281 -9.36 -6.38 -4.53
CA VAL A 281 -8.59 -5.44 -5.37
C VAL A 281 -7.13 -5.45 -4.94
N HIS A 282 -6.24 -5.77 -5.87
CA HIS A 282 -4.81 -5.66 -5.65
C HIS A 282 -4.35 -4.23 -5.99
N PRO A 283 -3.82 -3.44 -5.03
CA PRO A 283 -3.59 -2.01 -5.21
C PRO A 283 -2.66 -1.63 -6.36
N TYR A 284 -1.73 -2.50 -6.75
CA TYR A 284 -0.84 -2.27 -7.91
C TYR A 284 -1.40 -2.78 -9.24
N ARG A 285 -2.52 -3.50 -9.23
CA ARG A 285 -3.13 -4.07 -10.45
C ARG A 285 -4.37 -3.33 -10.87
N GLU A 286 -5.21 -2.97 -9.91
CA GLU A 286 -6.55 -2.47 -10.14
C GLU A 286 -6.82 -1.22 -9.32
N SER A 287 -7.74 -0.40 -9.79
CA SER A 287 -8.24 0.77 -9.10
C SER A 287 -9.58 0.47 -8.42
N PHE A 288 -9.63 0.59 -7.10
CA PHE A 288 -10.90 0.54 -6.37
C PHE A 288 -11.88 1.63 -6.86
N ASP A 289 -11.34 2.80 -7.24
CA ASP A 289 -12.13 3.92 -7.76
C ASP A 289 -12.92 3.56 -9.02
N ASP A 290 -12.41 2.64 -9.82
CA ASP A 290 -13.08 2.21 -11.05
C ASP A 290 -14.23 1.21 -10.79
N GLY A 291 -14.22 0.52 -9.63
CA GLY A 291 -15.22 -0.50 -9.25
C GLY A 291 -16.33 0.01 -8.36
N MET A 292 -16.05 0.98 -7.48
CA MET A 292 -16.96 1.47 -6.45
C MET A 292 -16.93 2.98 -6.32
N HIS A 293 -18.05 3.57 -5.85
CA HIS A 293 -18.11 4.98 -5.46
C HIS A 293 -18.90 5.16 -4.16
N PHE A 294 -18.51 6.19 -3.40
CA PHE A 294 -19.26 6.64 -2.23
C PHE A 294 -20.49 7.44 -2.66
N ARG A 295 -21.59 7.25 -1.96
CA ARG A 295 -22.79 8.07 -2.07
C ARG A 295 -23.29 8.48 -0.70
N ALA A 296 -23.59 9.75 -0.55
CA ALA A 296 -24.27 10.24 0.64
C ALA A 296 -25.79 10.02 0.52
N VAL A 297 -26.37 9.51 1.59
CA VAL A 297 -27.82 9.37 1.80
C VAL A 297 -28.18 10.25 2.99
N PHE A 298 -29.10 11.18 2.81
CA PHE A 298 -29.63 12.09 3.82
C PHE A 298 -31.06 12.50 3.45
N GLU A 299 -31.87 12.92 4.43
CA GLU A 299 -33.28 13.20 4.22
C GLU A 299 -33.50 14.46 3.38
N ASP A 300 -32.93 15.59 3.80
CA ASP A 300 -33.07 16.86 3.11
C ASP A 300 -31.84 17.78 3.31
N TYR A 301 -31.69 18.72 2.38
CA TYR A 301 -30.57 19.66 2.37
C TYR A 301 -30.68 20.74 3.46
N ALA A 302 -31.90 21.12 3.87
CA ALA A 302 -32.09 22.14 4.89
C ALA A 302 -31.62 21.61 6.26
N SER A 303 -32.02 20.40 6.62
CA SER A 303 -31.54 19.71 7.83
C SER A 303 -30.04 19.61 7.86
N LEU A 304 -29.42 19.26 6.74
CA LEU A 304 -27.99 19.14 6.63
C LEU A 304 -27.24 20.47 6.84
N MET A 305 -27.77 21.57 6.29
CA MET A 305 -27.14 22.89 6.37
C MET A 305 -27.44 23.62 7.68
N LEU A 306 -28.61 23.44 8.27
CA LEU A 306 -29.07 24.19 9.44
C LEU A 306 -28.87 23.46 10.76
N SER A 307 -28.67 22.14 10.75
CA SER A 307 -28.42 21.38 11.97
C SER A 307 -27.09 21.80 12.59
N LYS A 308 -27.15 22.20 13.87
CA LYS A 308 -25.95 22.49 14.68
C LYS A 308 -25.21 21.21 15.08
N ASP A 309 -25.96 20.16 15.30
CA ASP A 309 -25.45 18.84 15.66
C ASP A 309 -25.26 17.96 14.41
N ASN A 310 -24.70 16.79 14.58
CA ASN A 310 -24.44 15.85 13.47
C ASN A 310 -25.74 15.50 12.73
N PRO A 311 -25.94 15.97 11.50
CA PRO A 311 -27.09 15.59 10.70
C PRO A 311 -27.05 14.08 10.41
N GLU A 312 -28.22 13.48 10.18
CA GLU A 312 -28.30 12.08 9.74
C GLU A 312 -27.83 11.95 8.29
N VAL A 313 -26.54 11.72 8.15
CA VAL A 313 -25.87 11.40 6.89
C VAL A 313 -25.29 10.01 6.99
N THR A 314 -25.57 9.19 6.00
CA THR A 314 -24.95 7.86 5.84
C THR A 314 -24.22 7.79 4.50
N LEU A 315 -22.94 7.42 4.51
CA LEU A 315 -22.22 7.04 3.31
C LEU A 315 -22.43 5.57 3.02
N VAL A 316 -22.80 5.28 1.78
CA VAL A 316 -22.91 3.93 1.24
C VAL A 316 -21.98 3.77 0.03
N LEU A 317 -21.45 2.57 -0.15
CA LEU A 317 -20.68 2.22 -1.33
C LEU A 317 -21.57 1.58 -2.38
N LYS A 318 -21.50 2.10 -3.60
CA LYS A 318 -22.24 1.61 -4.76
C LYS A 318 -21.30 1.17 -5.87
N GLU A 319 -21.68 0.13 -6.56
CA GLU A 319 -20.94 -0.37 -7.71
C GLU A 319 -20.95 0.63 -8.86
N LYS A 320 -19.79 0.74 -9.55
CA LYS A 320 -19.68 1.46 -10.81
C LYS A 320 -19.81 0.49 -11.98
N TYR A 321 -20.46 0.96 -13.03
CA TYR A 321 -20.41 0.22 -14.29
C TYR A 321 -18.99 0.31 -14.89
N CYS A 322 -18.36 -0.82 -15.11
CA CYS A 322 -17.06 -0.91 -15.75
C CYS A 322 -16.98 -2.13 -16.69
N ALA A 323 -15.97 -2.12 -17.58
CA ALA A 323 -15.78 -3.19 -18.55
C ALA A 323 -15.45 -4.54 -17.90
N ASP A 324 -14.64 -4.54 -16.84
CA ASP A 324 -14.40 -5.73 -16.01
C ASP A 324 -15.52 -5.92 -14.99
N LYS A 325 -16.49 -6.78 -15.31
CA LYS A 325 -17.60 -7.11 -14.41
C LYS A 325 -17.17 -7.74 -13.08
N GLY A 326 -15.97 -8.28 -12.98
CA GLY A 326 -15.41 -8.84 -11.76
C GLY A 326 -14.85 -7.77 -10.80
N LEU A 327 -14.48 -6.60 -11.31
CA LEU A 327 -13.89 -5.54 -10.50
C LEU A 327 -14.83 -4.99 -9.42
N PRO A 328 -16.12 -4.70 -9.66
CA PRO A 328 -17.03 -4.28 -8.60
C PRO A 328 -17.17 -5.31 -7.47
N ILE A 329 -17.19 -6.60 -7.82
CA ILE A 329 -17.27 -7.69 -6.84
C ILE A 329 -16.03 -7.70 -5.95
N ARG A 330 -14.82 -7.62 -6.54
CA ARG A 330 -13.56 -7.55 -5.79
C ARG A 330 -13.45 -6.26 -4.96
N ALA A 331 -13.93 -5.15 -5.50
CA ALA A 331 -13.94 -3.87 -4.80
C ALA A 331 -14.89 -3.89 -3.60
N LYS A 332 -16.10 -4.49 -3.75
CA LYS A 332 -17.03 -4.69 -2.62
C LYS A 332 -16.40 -5.58 -1.55
N ALA A 333 -15.82 -6.72 -1.93
CA ALA A 333 -15.14 -7.60 -0.98
C ALA A 333 -13.98 -6.88 -0.25
N SER A 334 -13.23 -6.01 -0.95
CA SER A 334 -12.18 -5.19 -0.32
C SER A 334 -12.77 -4.14 0.63
N ALA A 335 -13.89 -3.53 0.28
CA ALA A 335 -14.59 -2.57 1.13
C ALA A 335 -15.07 -3.24 2.43
N ASP A 336 -15.67 -4.41 2.33
CA ASP A 336 -16.15 -5.19 3.48
C ASP A 336 -14.98 -5.69 4.34
N PHE A 337 -13.87 -6.12 3.72
CA PHE A 337 -12.65 -6.56 4.41
C PHE A 337 -12.05 -5.47 5.31
N PHE A 338 -12.07 -4.21 4.84
CA PHE A 338 -11.54 -3.06 5.57
C PHE A 338 -12.63 -2.23 6.27
N HIS A 339 -13.89 -2.69 6.29
CA HIS A 339 -15.03 -2.02 6.93
C HIS A 339 -15.14 -0.55 6.51
N LEU A 340 -15.05 -0.27 5.21
CA LEU A 340 -14.94 1.11 4.74
C LEU A 340 -16.17 1.96 5.05
N GLU A 341 -17.38 1.40 4.94
CA GLU A 341 -18.61 2.14 5.27
C GLU A 341 -18.63 2.52 6.75
N GLU A 342 -18.29 1.59 7.66
CA GLU A 342 -18.21 1.85 9.09
C GLU A 342 -17.10 2.86 9.44
N VAL A 343 -15.95 2.75 8.78
CA VAL A 343 -14.84 3.69 8.97
C VAL A 343 -15.28 5.13 8.67
N TYR A 344 -15.96 5.35 7.54
CA TYR A 344 -16.40 6.69 7.18
C TYR A 344 -17.63 7.16 7.99
N ASN A 345 -18.57 6.29 8.29
CA ASN A 345 -19.79 6.65 9.01
C ASN A 345 -19.60 6.84 10.52
N GLN A 346 -18.62 6.13 11.13
CA GLN A 346 -18.42 6.18 12.57
C GLN A 346 -17.19 7.01 12.96
N THR A 347 -16.04 6.81 12.25
CA THR A 347 -14.80 7.49 12.60
C THR A 347 -14.71 8.88 11.97
N TYR A 348 -15.13 9.02 10.69
CA TYR A 348 -14.96 10.24 9.90
C TYR A 348 -16.29 10.89 9.47
N LYS A 349 -17.31 10.74 10.33
CA LYS A 349 -18.63 11.34 10.07
C LYS A 349 -18.56 12.86 9.95
N HIS A 350 -17.76 13.52 10.80
CA HIS A 350 -17.60 14.97 10.78
C HIS A 350 -16.98 15.46 9.47
N GLU A 351 -15.89 14.83 9.03
CA GLU A 351 -15.23 15.16 7.77
C GLU A 351 -16.15 14.92 6.58
N THR A 352 -16.95 13.87 6.63
CA THR A 352 -17.95 13.58 5.60
C THR A 352 -19.01 14.69 5.51
N VAL A 353 -19.57 15.09 6.64
CA VAL A 353 -20.56 16.17 6.71
C VAL A 353 -19.96 17.49 6.25
N ASP A 354 -18.74 17.81 6.66
CA ASP A 354 -18.05 19.04 6.27
C ASP A 354 -17.81 19.10 4.76
N VAL A 355 -17.38 18.00 4.14
CA VAL A 355 -17.22 17.91 2.68
C VAL A 355 -18.55 18.15 1.97
N ILE A 356 -19.62 17.51 2.43
CA ILE A 356 -20.96 17.67 1.83
C ILE A 356 -21.42 19.15 1.96
N ARG A 357 -21.29 19.74 3.15
CA ARG A 357 -21.64 21.15 3.39
C ARG A 357 -20.87 22.11 2.49
N ARG A 358 -19.57 21.87 2.28
CA ARG A 358 -18.75 22.69 1.36
C ARG A 358 -19.24 22.56 -0.08
N ILE A 359 -19.50 21.33 -0.55
CA ILE A 359 -19.99 21.10 -1.93
C ILE A 359 -21.32 21.83 -2.16
N ILE A 360 -22.25 21.71 -1.21
CA ILE A 360 -23.58 22.31 -1.30
C ILE A 360 -23.53 23.82 -1.10
N GLY A 361 -22.69 24.31 -0.17
CA GLY A 361 -22.55 25.72 0.16
C GLY A 361 -21.90 26.58 -0.92
N PHE A 362 -21.18 25.96 -1.86
CA PHE A 362 -20.53 26.65 -2.99
C PHE A 362 -21.12 26.15 -4.32
N PRO A 363 -22.27 26.66 -4.76
CA PRO A 363 -22.90 26.28 -6.02
C PRO A 363 -22.06 26.63 -7.24
N ASN A 364 -22.39 26.07 -8.40
CA ASN A 364 -21.63 26.29 -9.65
C ASN A 364 -21.45 27.76 -10.00
N SER A 365 -22.48 28.58 -9.82
CA SER A 365 -22.41 30.03 -10.03
C SER A 365 -21.29 30.70 -9.21
N TYR A 366 -21.06 30.24 -7.98
CA TYR A 366 -19.98 30.77 -7.14
C TYR A 366 -18.58 30.41 -7.68
N TRP A 367 -18.44 29.20 -8.21
CA TRP A 367 -17.19 28.76 -8.85
C TRP A 367 -16.91 29.55 -10.14
N GLU A 368 -17.97 29.83 -10.92
CA GLU A 368 -17.90 30.62 -12.14
C GLU A 368 -17.52 32.08 -11.82
N ASP A 369 -18.16 32.71 -10.83
CA ASP A 369 -17.82 34.04 -10.34
C ASP A 369 -16.35 34.15 -9.90
N LEU A 370 -15.81 33.12 -9.21
CA LEU A 370 -14.40 33.12 -8.80
C LEU A 370 -13.46 33.06 -10.01
N ARG A 371 -13.78 32.25 -11.02
CA ARG A 371 -12.97 32.15 -12.25
C ARG A 371 -13.00 33.45 -13.04
N GLU A 372 -14.14 34.12 -13.11
CA GLU A 372 -14.29 35.41 -13.80
C GLU A 372 -13.51 36.54 -13.07
N ARG A 373 -13.57 36.55 -11.73
CA ARG A 373 -12.86 37.57 -10.94
C ARG A 373 -11.35 37.34 -10.88
N TYR A 374 -10.91 36.09 -10.95
CA TYR A 374 -9.51 35.72 -10.87
C TYR A 374 -9.10 34.87 -12.10
N PRO A 375 -9.09 35.48 -13.30
CA PRO A 375 -8.70 34.76 -14.51
C PRO A 375 -7.24 34.34 -14.38
N GLY A 376 -6.99 33.03 -14.32
CA GLY A 376 -5.68 32.44 -14.08
C GLY A 376 -5.52 31.77 -12.73
N ILE A 377 -6.58 31.74 -11.90
CA ILE A 377 -6.56 30.90 -10.69
C ILE A 377 -6.33 29.44 -11.07
N ASN A 378 -5.38 28.81 -10.40
CA ASN A 378 -5.13 27.40 -10.62
C ASN A 378 -6.30 26.55 -10.10
N GLU A 379 -6.84 25.67 -10.94
CA GLU A 379 -7.97 24.79 -10.59
C GLU A 379 -7.70 23.94 -9.34
N LEU A 380 -6.47 23.49 -9.12
CA LEU A 380 -6.09 22.76 -7.92
C LEU A 380 -6.25 23.63 -6.66
N VAL A 381 -5.83 24.89 -6.74
CA VAL A 381 -5.99 25.86 -5.64
C VAL A 381 -7.46 26.14 -5.39
N LEU A 382 -8.24 26.37 -6.44
CA LEU A 382 -9.68 26.60 -6.34
C LEU A 382 -10.40 25.39 -5.68
N ASN A 383 -10.12 24.18 -6.14
CA ASN A 383 -10.69 22.97 -5.56
C ASN A 383 -10.34 22.84 -4.07
N ARG A 384 -9.07 23.05 -3.71
CA ARG A 384 -8.64 22.98 -2.29
C ARG A 384 -9.32 24.04 -1.43
N MET A 385 -9.52 25.25 -1.95
CA MET A 385 -10.23 26.31 -1.22
C MET A 385 -11.71 25.95 -0.97
N LEU A 386 -12.38 25.39 -1.94
CA LEU A 386 -13.82 25.15 -1.88
C LEU A 386 -14.19 23.81 -1.24
N VAL A 387 -13.52 22.73 -1.61
CA VAL A 387 -13.88 21.38 -1.14
C VAL A 387 -12.79 20.69 -0.30
N GLY A 388 -11.63 21.30 -0.16
CA GLY A 388 -10.56 20.84 0.73
C GLY A 388 -9.54 19.90 0.12
N CYS A 389 -9.74 19.43 -1.12
CA CYS A 389 -8.76 18.59 -1.82
C CYS A 389 -8.82 18.80 -3.35
N SER A 390 -7.89 18.18 -4.07
CA SER A 390 -7.97 18.10 -5.53
C SER A 390 -9.15 17.24 -5.98
N LEU A 391 -9.86 17.68 -7.01
CA LEU A 391 -10.88 16.88 -7.70
C LEU A 391 -10.30 16.05 -8.87
N ASP A 392 -8.99 16.15 -9.09
CA ASP A 392 -8.31 15.31 -10.07
C ASP A 392 -8.20 13.87 -9.55
N ARG A 393 -8.96 12.97 -10.15
CA ARG A 393 -8.97 11.56 -9.78
C ARG A 393 -7.62 10.86 -9.93
N LYS A 394 -6.68 11.41 -10.72
CA LYS A 394 -5.31 10.90 -10.81
C LYS A 394 -4.53 11.09 -9.49
N LYS A 395 -4.94 12.05 -8.67
CA LYS A 395 -4.27 12.44 -7.42
C LYS A 395 -4.93 11.86 -6.16
N ILE A 396 -5.90 10.94 -6.29
CA ILE A 396 -6.61 10.35 -5.15
C ILE A 396 -5.66 9.77 -4.08
N ASN A 397 -4.59 9.11 -4.46
CA ASN A 397 -3.66 8.52 -3.49
C ASN A 397 -2.73 9.54 -2.79
N ARG A 398 -2.71 10.80 -3.28
CA ARG A 398 -1.90 11.89 -2.72
C ARG A 398 -2.61 12.73 -1.66
N GLU A 399 -3.91 12.56 -1.49
CA GLU A 399 -4.68 13.37 -0.56
C GLU A 399 -5.70 12.51 0.19
N ARG A 400 -5.78 12.72 1.50
CA ARG A 400 -6.78 12.04 2.35
C ARG A 400 -8.18 12.47 1.94
N PHE A 401 -9.14 11.56 2.06
CA PHE A 401 -10.56 11.78 1.73
C PHE A 401 -10.85 12.15 0.27
N SER A 402 -9.85 12.29 -0.57
CA SER A 402 -10.04 12.73 -1.96
C SER A 402 -10.95 11.81 -2.76
N LYS A 403 -10.90 10.48 -2.53
CA LYS A 403 -11.84 9.53 -3.15
C LYS A 403 -13.29 9.84 -2.80
N MET A 404 -13.57 9.98 -1.50
CA MET A 404 -14.91 10.32 -1.00
C MET A 404 -15.33 11.70 -1.54
N THR A 405 -14.46 12.70 -1.46
CA THR A 405 -14.76 14.07 -1.91
C THR A 405 -15.06 14.12 -3.41
N CYS A 406 -14.28 13.45 -4.26
CA CYS A 406 -14.57 13.36 -5.69
C CYS A 406 -15.93 12.72 -5.97
N ASP A 407 -16.24 11.62 -5.29
CA ASP A 407 -17.50 10.91 -5.49
C ASP A 407 -18.71 11.73 -5.03
N LEU A 408 -18.60 12.39 -3.87
CA LEU A 408 -19.66 13.26 -3.35
C LEU A 408 -19.82 14.53 -4.21
N TYR A 409 -18.72 15.06 -4.74
CA TYR A 409 -18.78 16.17 -5.66
C TYR A 409 -19.53 15.81 -6.94
N ASP A 410 -19.21 14.66 -7.53
CA ASP A 410 -19.91 14.16 -8.72
C ASP A 410 -21.41 13.88 -8.44
N GLN A 411 -21.74 13.40 -7.25
CA GLN A 411 -23.12 13.16 -6.84
C GLN A 411 -23.91 14.45 -6.64
N LEU A 412 -23.34 15.41 -5.90
CA LEU A 412 -24.08 16.54 -5.34
C LEU A 412 -24.09 17.75 -6.26
N ARG A 413 -23.09 17.90 -7.14
CA ARG A 413 -22.98 19.03 -8.06
C ARG A 413 -24.20 19.14 -8.98
N VAL A 414 -24.66 18.04 -9.56
CA VAL A 414 -25.84 18.01 -10.43
C VAL A 414 -27.12 18.35 -9.66
N SER A 415 -27.16 18.01 -8.38
CA SER A 415 -28.32 18.23 -7.52
C SER A 415 -28.42 19.68 -7.00
N THR A 416 -27.27 20.35 -6.78
CA THR A 416 -27.24 21.72 -6.23
C THR A 416 -27.86 22.76 -7.16
N ASP A 417 -27.68 22.65 -8.45
CA ASP A 417 -28.28 23.57 -9.42
C ASP A 417 -29.81 23.43 -9.43
N ASN A 418 -30.33 22.22 -9.34
CA ASN A 418 -31.75 21.95 -9.24
C ASN A 418 -32.36 22.46 -7.91
N ILE A 419 -31.64 22.34 -6.80
CA ILE A 419 -32.09 22.80 -5.48
C ILE A 419 -32.15 24.31 -5.39
N MET A 420 -31.13 24.99 -5.93
CA MET A 420 -31.14 26.46 -5.99
C MET A 420 -32.25 26.98 -6.88
N LEU A 421 -32.51 26.29 -7.99
CA LEU A 421 -33.66 26.61 -8.86
C LEU A 421 -34.97 26.38 -8.12
N GLU A 422 -35.15 25.28 -7.41
CA GLU A 422 -36.37 25.01 -6.60
C GLU A 422 -36.54 26.03 -5.47
N ALA A 423 -35.46 26.39 -4.76
CA ALA A 423 -35.49 27.39 -3.70
C ALA A 423 -35.81 28.80 -4.26
N ALA A 424 -35.29 29.15 -5.42
CA ALA A 424 -35.63 30.38 -6.13
C ALA A 424 -37.09 30.40 -6.59
N LEU A 425 -37.59 29.27 -7.12
CA LEU A 425 -38.99 29.12 -7.52
C LEU A 425 -39.94 29.20 -6.32
N ARG A 426 -39.60 28.58 -5.19
CA ARG A 426 -40.39 28.67 -3.95
C ARG A 426 -40.43 30.12 -3.40
N ARG A 427 -39.29 30.85 -3.46
CA ARG A 427 -39.23 32.28 -3.07
C ARG A 427 -40.07 33.15 -4.02
N ALA A 428 -39.96 32.92 -5.32
CA ALA A 428 -40.78 33.63 -6.31
C ALA A 428 -42.27 33.38 -6.15
N ASN A 429 -42.66 32.14 -5.85
CA ASN A 429 -44.06 31.76 -5.61
C ASN A 429 -44.55 32.19 -4.22
N GLY A 430 -43.68 32.29 -3.19
CA GLY A 430 -44.01 32.79 -1.85
C GLY A 430 -44.12 34.30 -1.76
N ALA A 431 -43.52 35.08 -2.67
CA ALA A 431 -43.68 36.53 -2.78
C ALA A 431 -45.00 36.95 -3.44
N GLY A 432 -45.77 36.02 -3.97
CA GLY A 432 -47.03 36.27 -4.64
C GLY A 432 -48.32 36.18 -3.75
N PHE A 433 -48.22 35.85 -2.45
CA PHE A 433 -49.37 35.72 -1.53
C PHE A 433 -49.26 36.72 -0.35
N GLY A 434 -49.18 37.99 -0.64
CA GLY A 434 -49.12 39.03 0.38
C GLY A 434 -49.65 40.38 -0.11
N MET A 435 -50.75 40.39 -0.84
CA MET A 435 -51.62 41.57 -1.01
C MET A 435 -53.03 41.09 -1.21
N GLY A 436 -53.74 41.11 -0.14
CA GLY A 436 -55.17 40.93 -0.08
C GLY A 436 -55.65 41.21 1.32
#